data_1e2efc98bbfd82f0a44da78a2432fabd
#
_entry.id   1e2efc98bbfd82f0a44da78a2432fabd
#
_cell.length_a   1.000
_cell.length_b   1.000
_cell.length_c   1.000
_cell.angle_alpha   90.00
_cell.angle_beta   90.00
_cell.angle_gamma   90.00
#
_symmetry.space_group_name_H-M   'P 1'
#
loop_
_entity.id
_entity.type
_entity.pdbx_description
1 polymer ?
#
loop_
_entity_poly.entity_id
_entity_poly.type
_entity_poly.pdbx_seq_one_letter_code
_entity_poly.pdbx_strand_id
1 'polypeptide(L)'
;ASDVYKRQVYNTASTDGANTGAGHSGSNFAVVYGYSDFGNTEWMAKPEFYFDSPRKFKGLWYCNTAYTYGVIINGNQFGTSGVATPLSNLKDSDGNNIGYFQVNIECYDVDGNLITTVSKLLADYRYDKPTVSPVTTWTYWDINVADVQSVKFNFEGSDVDPIYGLNTPAYLCIDDVTIE
;
A
#
# COMPACT_ATOMS: atom_id res chain seq x y z
N ALA A 1 -20.38 7.53 4.61
CA ALA A 1 -20.06 7.98 3.24
C ALA A 1 -18.55 8.07 2.99
N SER A 2 -17.74 8.49 3.98
CA SER A 2 -16.28 8.59 3.80
C SER A 2 -15.57 7.24 3.59
N ASP A 3 -16.11 6.15 4.12
CA ASP A 3 -15.51 4.83 4.00
C ASP A 3 -15.69 4.18 2.62
N VAL A 4 -16.71 4.57 1.89
CA VAL A 4 -16.96 4.01 0.54
C VAL A 4 -15.86 4.46 -0.43
N TYR A 5 -15.45 5.72 -0.37
CA TYR A 5 -14.41 6.25 -1.26
C TYR A 5 -13.00 5.71 -0.94
N LYS A 6 -12.75 5.31 0.30
CA LYS A 6 -11.45 4.77 0.72
C LYS A 6 -11.16 3.37 0.17
N ARG A 7 -12.21 2.65 -0.22
CA ARG A 7 -12.14 1.24 -0.64
C ARG A 7 -12.27 1.02 -2.14
N GLN A 8 -12.35 2.09 -2.92
CA GLN A 8 -12.48 1.98 -4.36
C GLN A 8 -11.12 1.83 -5.03
N VAL A 9 -11.05 0.95 -6.00
CA VAL A 9 -9.89 0.87 -6.90
C VAL A 9 -9.80 2.16 -7.69
N TYR A 10 -8.60 2.71 -7.82
CA TYR A 10 -8.40 3.86 -8.69
C TYR A 10 -8.70 3.50 -10.14
N ASN A 11 -9.44 4.37 -10.82
CA ASN A 11 -9.78 4.20 -12.22
C ASN A 11 -9.69 5.56 -12.94
N THR A 12 -8.77 5.68 -13.87
CA THR A 12 -8.56 6.90 -14.64
C THR A 12 -9.72 7.28 -15.57
N ALA A 13 -10.63 6.34 -15.85
CA ALA A 13 -11.80 6.59 -16.69
C ALA A 13 -12.93 7.31 -15.96
N SER A 14 -12.89 7.42 -14.64
CA SER A 14 -13.87 8.14 -13.85
C SER A 14 -13.54 9.62 -13.79
N THR A 15 -14.41 10.47 -14.32
CA THR A 15 -14.25 11.93 -14.33
C THR A 15 -14.89 12.62 -13.13
N ASP A 16 -15.62 11.90 -12.31
CA ASP A 16 -16.38 12.43 -11.17
C ASP A 16 -15.77 12.12 -9.80
N GLY A 17 -14.59 11.48 -9.78
CA GLY A 17 -13.92 11.04 -8.56
C GLY A 17 -14.66 9.88 -7.84
N ALA A 18 -15.80 9.47 -8.33
CA ALA A 18 -16.54 8.30 -7.87
C ALA A 18 -15.97 7.06 -8.57
N ASN A 19 -14.98 6.45 -7.98
CA ASN A 19 -14.25 5.41 -8.62
C ASN A 19 -14.79 4.04 -8.31
N THR A 20 -15.40 3.46 -9.27
CA THR A 20 -15.96 2.11 -9.29
C THR A 20 -15.09 1.18 -10.11
N GLY A 21 -13.79 1.18 -9.86
CA GLY A 21 -12.92 0.19 -10.49
C GLY A 21 -13.42 -1.22 -10.15
N ALA A 22 -13.50 -2.07 -11.16
CA ALA A 22 -13.76 -3.50 -11.00
C ALA A 22 -12.50 -4.21 -10.48
N GLY A 23 -12.63 -5.46 -10.03
CA GLY A 23 -11.51 -6.35 -9.79
C GLY A 23 -10.65 -6.52 -11.06
N HIS A 24 -9.45 -7.06 -10.90
CA HIS A 24 -8.63 -7.48 -12.03
C HIS A 24 -9.35 -8.57 -12.82
N SER A 25 -9.88 -9.55 -12.11
CA SER A 25 -10.80 -10.54 -12.67
C SER A 25 -12.19 -10.45 -12.00
N GLY A 26 -13.23 -10.41 -12.80
CA GLY A 26 -14.61 -10.32 -12.27
C GLY A 26 -14.94 -8.98 -11.62
N SER A 27 -15.79 -9.01 -10.59
CA SER A 27 -16.32 -7.81 -9.93
C SER A 27 -15.79 -7.60 -8.50
N ASN A 28 -15.13 -8.59 -7.92
CA ASN A 28 -14.69 -8.57 -6.52
C ASN A 28 -13.17 -8.42 -6.45
N PHE A 29 -12.72 -7.74 -5.43
CA PHE A 29 -11.31 -7.63 -5.05
C PHE A 29 -11.22 -7.42 -3.53
N ALA A 30 -10.05 -7.64 -2.95
CA ALA A 30 -9.80 -7.34 -1.55
C ALA A 30 -9.14 -5.97 -1.38
N VAL A 31 -9.40 -5.33 -0.25
CA VAL A 31 -8.69 -4.12 0.18
C VAL A 31 -7.97 -4.44 1.46
N VAL A 32 -6.67 -4.32 1.45
CA VAL A 32 -5.86 -4.37 2.66
C VAL A 32 -5.77 -2.97 3.26
N TYR A 33 -5.90 -2.90 4.59
CA TYR A 33 -5.79 -1.66 5.35
C TYR A 33 -4.96 -1.89 6.60
N GLY A 34 -3.88 -1.16 6.74
CA GLY A 34 -3.00 -1.31 7.89
C GLY A 34 -2.26 -0.04 8.24
N TYR A 35 -2.06 0.16 9.53
CA TYR A 35 -1.18 1.18 10.08
C TYR A 35 -0.09 0.51 10.89
N SER A 36 1.14 0.70 10.53
CA SER A 36 2.28 0.13 11.25
C SER A 36 3.15 1.15 11.97
N ASP A 37 2.94 2.43 11.71
CA ASP A 37 3.84 3.50 12.14
C ASP A 37 3.43 4.17 13.45
N PHE A 38 2.32 3.77 14.05
CA PHE A 38 2.04 4.18 15.42
C PHE A 38 3.06 3.52 16.34
N GLY A 39 3.73 4.30 17.15
CA GLY A 39 4.75 3.83 18.09
C GLY A 39 4.27 2.81 19.13
N ASN A 40 3.00 2.48 19.12
CA ASN A 40 2.39 1.41 19.90
C ASN A 40 1.20 0.83 19.14
N THR A 41 1.46 -0.06 18.19
CA THR A 41 0.45 -0.74 17.37
C THR A 41 0.14 -2.16 17.81
N GLU A 42 0.51 -2.55 19.02
CA GLU A 42 0.20 -3.87 19.58
C GLU A 42 -1.30 -4.19 19.55
N TRP A 43 -2.14 -3.15 19.55
CA TRP A 43 -3.60 -3.28 19.48
C TRP A 43 -4.14 -3.36 18.04
N MET A 44 -3.32 -3.10 17.01
CA MET A 44 -3.71 -3.16 15.61
C MET A 44 -3.06 -4.37 14.94
N ALA A 45 -3.85 -5.40 14.66
CA ALA A 45 -3.37 -6.52 13.86
C ALA A 45 -3.09 -6.07 12.43
N LYS A 46 -1.94 -6.49 11.88
CA LYS A 46 -1.65 -6.34 10.45
C LYS A 46 -2.71 -7.10 9.65
N PRO A 47 -3.20 -6.56 8.52
CA PRO A 47 -4.08 -7.32 7.64
C PRO A 47 -3.35 -8.57 7.15
N GLU A 48 -4.04 -9.71 7.20
CA GLU A 48 -3.46 -11.03 6.97
C GLU A 48 -4.40 -11.87 6.11
N PHE A 49 -3.82 -12.71 5.27
CA PHE A 49 -4.48 -13.90 4.74
C PHE A 49 -3.58 -15.13 4.86
N TYR A 50 -4.18 -16.30 4.79
CA TYR A 50 -3.45 -17.58 4.89
C TYR A 50 -3.93 -18.59 3.87
N PHE A 51 -3.07 -19.52 3.53
CA PHE A 51 -3.37 -20.64 2.66
C PHE A 51 -3.77 -21.86 3.51
N ASP A 52 -4.55 -22.76 2.94
CA ASP A 52 -4.97 -23.99 3.64
C ASP A 52 -3.80 -24.93 3.99
N SER A 53 -2.71 -24.81 3.25
CA SER A 53 -1.43 -25.51 3.48
C SER A 53 -0.29 -24.67 2.92
N PRO A 54 0.97 -24.92 3.32
CA PRO A 54 2.11 -24.21 2.75
C PRO A 54 2.13 -24.28 1.22
N ARG A 55 2.31 -23.12 0.58
CA ARG A 55 2.31 -22.95 -0.87
C ARG A 55 3.50 -22.12 -1.31
N LYS A 56 3.86 -22.23 -2.58
CA LYS A 56 4.68 -21.23 -3.20
C LYS A 56 3.79 -20.04 -3.57
N PHE A 57 3.99 -18.92 -2.90
CA PHE A 57 3.32 -17.65 -3.21
C PHE A 57 3.99 -17.03 -4.43
N LYS A 58 3.37 -17.14 -5.59
CA LYS A 58 3.90 -16.66 -6.87
C LYS A 58 3.79 -15.15 -6.99
N GLY A 59 2.66 -14.59 -6.60
CA GLY A 59 2.39 -13.16 -6.71
C GLY A 59 0.91 -12.84 -6.60
N LEU A 60 0.62 -11.58 -6.86
CA LEU A 60 -0.75 -11.04 -6.86
C LEU A 60 -0.86 -9.85 -7.80
N TRP A 61 -2.07 -9.49 -8.17
CA TRP A 61 -2.35 -8.23 -8.82
C TRP A 61 -2.67 -7.17 -7.76
N TYR A 62 -2.14 -5.96 -7.94
CA TYR A 62 -2.39 -4.84 -7.04
C TYR A 62 -2.74 -3.57 -7.80
N CYS A 63 -3.48 -2.69 -7.13
CA CYS A 63 -3.78 -1.35 -7.60
C CYS A 63 -3.93 -0.41 -6.39
N ASN A 64 -3.63 0.87 -6.58
CA ASN A 64 -3.91 1.86 -5.55
C ASN A 64 -5.43 2.02 -5.36
N THR A 65 -5.84 2.32 -4.13
CA THR A 65 -7.18 2.89 -3.91
C THR A 65 -7.23 4.33 -4.44
N ALA A 66 -8.42 4.81 -4.78
CA ALA A 66 -8.62 6.20 -5.18
C ALA A 66 -8.15 7.17 -4.08
N TYR A 67 -8.35 6.81 -2.81
CA TYR A 67 -7.94 7.63 -1.68
C TYR A 67 -6.41 7.71 -1.56
N THR A 68 -5.71 6.56 -1.54
CA THR A 68 -4.24 6.53 -1.43
C THR A 68 -3.59 7.26 -2.60
N TYR A 69 -4.04 6.99 -3.83
CA TYR A 69 -3.55 7.69 -5.02
C TYR A 69 -3.76 9.21 -4.90
N GLY A 70 -4.98 9.63 -4.53
CA GLY A 70 -5.32 11.05 -4.38
C GLY A 70 -4.42 11.77 -3.38
N VAL A 71 -4.11 11.12 -2.25
CA VAL A 71 -3.22 11.69 -1.23
C VAL A 71 -1.77 11.73 -1.70
N ILE A 72 -1.28 10.71 -2.37
CA ILE A 72 0.07 10.72 -2.96
C ILE A 72 0.25 11.91 -3.90
N ILE A 73 -0.76 12.18 -4.74
CA ILE A 73 -0.67 13.22 -5.79
C ILE A 73 -0.96 14.62 -5.26
N ASN A 74 -1.88 14.76 -4.31
CA ASN A 74 -2.38 16.07 -3.86
C ASN A 74 -2.00 16.41 -2.41
N GLY A 75 -1.52 15.44 -1.64
CA GLY A 75 -1.40 15.56 -0.18
C GLY A 75 -2.75 15.47 0.52
N ASN A 76 -2.74 15.60 1.84
CA ASN A 76 -3.93 15.73 2.66
C ASN A 76 -3.73 16.76 3.77
N GLN A 77 -4.83 17.14 4.42
CA GLN A 77 -4.83 18.15 5.50
C GLN A 77 -4.17 17.68 6.80
N PHE A 78 -3.82 16.41 6.91
CA PHE A 78 -3.19 15.80 8.08
C PHE A 78 -1.66 15.75 7.97
N GLY A 79 -1.08 16.26 6.88
CA GLY A 79 0.37 16.37 6.72
C GLY A 79 1.02 17.20 7.83
N THR A 80 2.28 16.94 8.09
CA THR A 80 3.09 17.49 9.22
C THR A 80 3.00 19.01 9.38
N SER A 81 2.72 19.73 8.31
CA SER A 81 2.60 21.20 8.32
C SER A 81 1.14 21.69 8.40
N GLY A 82 0.15 20.80 8.46
CA GLY A 82 -1.27 21.17 8.30
C GLY A 82 -1.62 21.66 6.89
N VAL A 83 -0.66 21.60 5.95
CA VAL A 83 -0.83 21.95 4.55
C VAL A 83 -0.76 20.70 3.70
N ALA A 84 -1.74 20.52 2.82
CA ALA A 84 -1.72 19.40 1.88
C ALA A 84 -0.48 19.49 0.98
N THR A 85 0.42 18.54 1.13
CA THR A 85 1.68 18.48 0.37
C THR A 85 1.72 17.20 -0.45
N PRO A 86 1.75 17.27 -1.79
CA PRO A 86 2.01 16.12 -2.63
C PRO A 86 3.28 15.39 -2.21
N LEU A 87 3.28 14.07 -2.27
CA LEU A 87 4.45 13.27 -1.89
C LEU A 87 5.70 13.65 -2.72
N SER A 88 5.50 14.04 -3.98
CA SER A 88 6.56 14.55 -4.86
C SER A 88 7.19 15.88 -4.41
N ASN A 89 6.52 16.60 -3.51
CA ASN A 89 6.97 17.92 -3.00
C ASN A 89 7.43 17.86 -1.54
N LEU A 90 7.42 16.68 -0.93
CA LEU A 90 7.89 16.52 0.44
C LEU A 90 9.42 16.68 0.49
N LYS A 91 9.88 17.62 1.31
CA LYS A 91 11.29 18.02 1.39
C LYS A 91 11.87 17.79 2.77
N ASP A 92 13.18 17.50 2.80
CA ASP A 92 13.99 17.60 4.01
C ASP A 92 14.42 19.06 4.28
N SER A 93 15.22 19.26 5.34
CA SER A 93 15.77 20.57 5.71
C SER A 93 16.71 21.16 4.66
N ASP A 94 17.31 20.34 3.82
CA ASP A 94 18.24 20.73 2.77
C ASP A 94 17.52 21.02 1.43
N GLY A 95 16.21 20.83 1.38
CA GLY A 95 15.37 21.07 0.21
C GLY A 95 15.31 19.90 -0.79
N ASN A 96 15.88 18.74 -0.42
CA ASN A 96 15.83 17.55 -1.25
C ASN A 96 14.47 16.84 -1.15
N ASN A 97 14.01 16.24 -2.24
CA ASN A 97 12.82 15.39 -2.20
C ASN A 97 13.07 14.13 -1.37
N ILE A 98 12.17 13.85 -0.43
CA ILE A 98 12.24 12.66 0.42
C ILE A 98 10.99 11.76 0.29
N GLY A 99 10.03 12.16 -0.54
CA GLY A 99 8.72 11.52 -0.63
C GLY A 99 8.81 10.09 -1.17
N TYR A 100 8.37 9.10 -0.38
CA TYR A 100 8.11 7.74 -0.83
C TYR A 100 6.98 7.09 -0.04
N PHE A 101 6.38 6.06 -0.63
CA PHE A 101 5.38 5.22 0.00
C PHE A 101 5.53 3.78 -0.49
N GLN A 102 5.49 2.81 0.42
CA GLN A 102 5.82 1.41 0.16
C GLN A 102 4.88 0.47 0.90
N VAL A 103 4.57 -0.65 0.29
CA VAL A 103 3.97 -1.80 0.95
C VAL A 103 5.00 -2.91 1.14
N ASN A 104 4.97 -3.54 2.31
CA ASN A 104 5.76 -4.71 2.65
C ASN A 104 4.83 -5.91 2.82
N ILE A 105 5.19 -7.03 2.23
CA ILE A 105 4.53 -8.33 2.42
C ILE A 105 5.47 -9.21 3.22
N GLU A 106 5.06 -9.55 4.43
CA GLU A 106 5.75 -10.48 5.32
C GLU A 106 5.19 -11.89 5.09
N CYS A 107 6.03 -12.81 4.64
CA CYS A 107 5.66 -14.21 4.37
C CYS A 107 6.09 -15.08 5.54
N TYR A 108 5.19 -15.88 6.06
CA TYR A 108 5.40 -16.75 7.23
C TYR A 108 5.19 -18.21 6.86
N ASP A 109 5.97 -19.11 7.50
CA ASP A 109 5.83 -20.56 7.39
C ASP A 109 4.66 -21.10 8.24
N VAL A 110 4.48 -22.43 8.23
CA VAL A 110 3.43 -23.12 8.98
C VAL A 110 3.61 -23.02 10.50
N ASP A 111 4.82 -22.81 10.98
CA ASP A 111 5.15 -22.65 12.40
C ASP A 111 5.03 -21.18 12.85
N GLY A 112 4.71 -20.26 11.94
CA GLY A 112 4.58 -18.84 12.21
C GLY A 112 5.91 -18.09 12.21
N ASN A 113 7.00 -18.67 11.69
CA ASN A 113 8.28 -18.00 11.55
C ASN A 113 8.28 -17.15 10.27
N LEU A 114 8.90 -15.97 10.33
CA LEU A 114 9.09 -15.12 9.17
C LEU A 114 10.09 -15.78 8.20
N ILE A 115 9.63 -16.10 6.99
CA ILE A 115 10.49 -16.58 5.89
C ILE A 115 11.25 -15.40 5.31
N THR A 116 10.52 -14.37 4.88
CA THR A 116 11.08 -13.17 4.26
C THR A 116 10.05 -12.05 4.21
N THR A 117 10.54 -10.84 3.98
CA THR A 117 9.72 -9.67 3.63
C THR A 117 10.06 -9.23 2.21
N VAL A 118 9.05 -9.07 1.37
CA VAL A 118 9.17 -8.50 0.03
C VAL A 118 8.49 -7.15 -0.02
N SER A 119 9.10 -6.19 -0.71
CA SER A 119 8.63 -4.81 -0.71
C SER A 119 8.30 -4.33 -2.12
N LYS A 120 7.31 -3.45 -2.21
CA LYS A 120 6.93 -2.76 -3.45
C LYS A 120 6.79 -1.28 -3.18
N LEU A 121 7.59 -0.48 -3.87
CA LEU A 121 7.38 0.97 -3.91
C LEU A 121 6.07 1.27 -4.63
N LEU A 122 5.16 1.92 -3.93
CA LEU A 122 3.89 2.41 -4.48
C LEU A 122 4.05 3.82 -5.06
N ALA A 123 5.00 4.59 -4.52
CA ALA A 123 5.51 5.84 -5.06
C ALA A 123 6.93 6.08 -4.54
N ASP A 124 7.80 6.69 -5.34
CA ASP A 124 9.12 7.14 -4.91
C ASP A 124 9.53 8.40 -5.69
N TYR A 125 9.76 9.47 -4.97
CA TYR A 125 10.20 10.77 -5.50
C TYR A 125 11.49 11.25 -4.85
N ARG A 126 12.18 10.37 -4.10
CA ARG A 126 13.44 10.73 -3.43
C ARG A 126 14.46 11.18 -4.46
N TYR A 127 15.20 12.24 -4.14
CA TYR A 127 16.14 12.89 -5.06
C TYR A 127 17.27 11.98 -5.55
N ASP A 128 17.65 10.98 -4.74
CA ASP A 128 18.74 10.03 -4.99
C ASP A 128 18.28 8.68 -5.57
N LYS A 129 17.01 8.56 -5.93
CA LYS A 129 16.38 7.34 -6.43
C LYS A 129 15.69 7.55 -7.78
N PRO A 130 15.57 6.49 -8.58
CA PRO A 130 14.67 6.53 -9.73
C PRO A 130 13.23 6.81 -9.29
N THR A 131 12.55 7.71 -10.01
CA THR A 131 11.15 8.02 -9.74
C THR A 131 10.26 6.82 -9.98
N VAL A 132 9.38 6.52 -9.02
CA VAL A 132 8.30 5.54 -9.15
C VAL A 132 6.98 6.28 -9.03
N SER A 133 6.21 6.34 -10.12
CA SER A 133 4.86 6.91 -10.11
C SER A 133 3.85 5.88 -9.64
N PRO A 134 2.82 6.30 -8.88
CA PRO A 134 1.80 5.37 -8.40
C PRO A 134 0.99 4.79 -9.55
N VAL A 135 0.72 3.48 -9.49
CA VAL A 135 -0.06 2.79 -10.52
C VAL A 135 -1.52 3.23 -10.52
N THR A 136 -2.11 3.33 -11.71
CA THR A 136 -3.51 3.70 -11.95
C THR A 136 -4.34 2.55 -12.52
N THR A 137 -3.70 1.40 -12.75
CA THR A 137 -4.32 0.18 -13.27
C THR A 137 -3.79 -1.02 -12.51
N TRP A 138 -4.52 -2.13 -12.58
CA TRP A 138 -4.06 -3.39 -12.02
C TRP A 138 -2.70 -3.78 -12.59
N THR A 139 -1.76 -4.10 -11.70
CA THR A 139 -0.38 -4.44 -12.01
C THR A 139 0.01 -5.72 -11.29
N TYR A 140 0.67 -6.63 -11.98
CA TYR A 140 1.15 -7.86 -11.38
C TYR A 140 2.42 -7.62 -10.58
N TRP A 141 2.46 -8.16 -9.35
CA TRP A 141 3.64 -8.19 -8.51
C TRP A 141 4.13 -9.64 -8.40
N ASP A 142 5.25 -9.92 -9.07
CA ASP A 142 5.92 -11.21 -9.00
C ASP A 142 6.70 -11.32 -7.69
N ILE A 143 6.38 -12.31 -6.86
CA ILE A 143 6.87 -12.47 -5.48
C ILE A 143 7.76 -13.71 -5.34
N ASN A 144 7.27 -14.89 -5.72
CA ASN A 144 8.02 -16.15 -5.78
C ASN A 144 8.67 -16.61 -4.46
N VAL A 145 7.93 -16.64 -3.37
CA VAL A 145 8.36 -17.14 -2.07
C VAL A 145 7.78 -18.56 -1.85
N ALA A 146 8.64 -19.54 -1.53
CA ALA A 146 8.23 -20.91 -1.24
C ALA A 146 7.78 -21.08 0.21
N ASP A 147 7.03 -22.17 0.47
CA ASP A 147 6.62 -22.64 1.81
C ASP A 147 5.84 -21.65 2.66
N VAL A 148 5.11 -20.76 2.00
CA VAL A 148 4.30 -19.72 2.66
C VAL A 148 2.99 -20.32 3.16
N GLN A 149 2.70 -20.15 4.45
CA GLN A 149 1.41 -20.48 5.07
C GLN A 149 0.55 -19.21 5.25
N SER A 150 1.15 -18.11 5.69
CA SER A 150 0.43 -16.86 5.86
C SER A 150 1.21 -15.65 5.36
N VAL A 151 0.47 -14.59 5.07
CA VAL A 151 0.96 -13.34 4.49
C VAL A 151 0.38 -12.18 5.27
N LYS A 152 1.25 -11.29 5.78
CA LYS A 152 0.84 -10.06 6.44
C LYS A 152 1.32 -8.84 5.66
N PHE A 153 0.49 -7.81 5.66
CA PHE A 153 0.81 -6.55 5.00
C PHE A 153 1.21 -5.49 6.02
N ASN A 154 2.19 -4.70 5.63
CA ASN A 154 2.64 -3.54 6.37
C ASN A 154 2.94 -2.40 5.41
N PHE A 155 2.85 -1.15 5.87
CA PHE A 155 3.10 0.03 5.05
C PHE A 155 4.12 0.93 5.72
N GLU A 156 4.91 1.60 4.91
CA GLU A 156 5.84 2.62 5.36
C GLU A 156 5.93 3.76 4.36
N GLY A 157 6.36 4.92 4.82
CA GLY A 157 6.51 6.10 3.98
C GLY A 157 7.20 7.23 4.70
N SER A 158 7.53 8.27 3.98
CA SER A 158 8.24 9.43 4.51
C SER A 158 7.34 10.53 5.08
N ASP A 159 6.05 10.53 4.70
CA ASP A 159 5.07 11.49 5.24
C ASP A 159 4.50 10.94 6.55
N VAL A 160 5.13 11.30 7.66
CA VAL A 160 4.85 10.77 8.99
C VAL A 160 4.62 11.91 9.97
N ASP A 161 3.51 11.83 10.69
CA ASP A 161 3.26 12.65 11.87
C ASP A 161 3.89 12.00 13.10
N PRO A 162 4.61 12.74 13.96
CA PRO A 162 5.30 12.15 15.12
C PRO A 162 4.34 11.58 16.18
N ILE A 163 3.06 11.95 16.16
CA ILE A 163 2.04 11.50 17.11
C ILE A 163 1.12 10.46 16.48
N TYR A 164 0.69 10.70 15.22
CA TYR A 164 -0.34 9.91 14.56
C TYR A 164 0.20 8.90 13.55
N GLY A 165 1.51 8.91 13.29
CA GLY A 165 2.16 7.99 12.35
C GLY A 165 1.98 8.38 10.90
N LEU A 166 1.86 7.39 10.03
CA LEU A 166 1.84 7.55 8.57
C LEU A 166 0.64 8.38 8.09
N ASN A 167 0.91 9.50 7.42
CA ASN A 167 -0.12 10.37 6.85
C ASN A 167 -0.66 9.87 5.52
N THR A 168 0.18 9.16 4.73
CA THR A 168 -0.29 8.51 3.51
C THR A 168 -1.21 7.35 3.87
N PRO A 169 -2.46 7.31 3.35
CA PRO A 169 -3.41 6.27 3.72
C PRO A 169 -2.92 4.87 3.35
N ALA A 170 -2.81 4.01 4.36
CA ALA A 170 -2.26 2.66 4.25
C ALA A 170 -3.28 1.67 3.64
N TYR A 171 -3.74 1.92 2.42
CA TYR A 171 -4.67 1.07 1.67
C TYR A 171 -4.04 0.58 0.38
N LEU A 172 -4.33 -0.68 0.04
CA LEU A 172 -3.99 -1.27 -1.25
C LEU A 172 -5.11 -2.21 -1.68
N CYS A 173 -5.50 -2.15 -2.95
CA CYS A 173 -6.36 -3.15 -3.57
C CYS A 173 -5.50 -4.32 -4.04
N ILE A 174 -5.93 -5.54 -3.76
CA ILE A 174 -5.30 -6.77 -4.23
C ILE A 174 -6.34 -7.71 -4.85
N ASP A 175 -5.91 -8.48 -5.85
CA ASP A 175 -6.73 -9.47 -6.53
C ASP A 175 -5.85 -10.59 -7.11
N ASP A 176 -6.49 -11.68 -7.53
CA ASP A 176 -5.88 -12.81 -8.23
C ASP A 176 -4.54 -13.26 -7.61
N VAL A 177 -4.61 -13.62 -6.32
CA VAL A 177 -3.46 -14.22 -5.61
C VAL A 177 -3.12 -15.54 -6.29
N THR A 178 -1.87 -15.63 -6.78
CA THR A 178 -1.38 -16.79 -7.53
C THR A 178 -0.45 -17.64 -6.65
N ILE A 179 -0.73 -18.91 -6.58
CA ILE A 179 0.03 -19.92 -5.81
C ILE A 179 0.40 -21.12 -6.69
N GLU A 180 1.41 -21.87 -6.24
CA GLU A 180 1.86 -23.13 -6.84
C GLU A 180 2.07 -24.19 -5.78
#